data_d859c0f014b37ce0e4756205be961ede
#
_entry.id   d859c0f014b37ce0e4756205be961ede
#
_cell.length_a   1.000
_cell.length_b   1.000
_cell.length_c   1.000
_cell.angle_alpha   90.00
_cell.angle_beta   90.00
_cell.angle_gamma   90.00
#
_symmetry.space_group_name_H-M   'P 1'
#
loop_
_entity.id
_entity.type
_entity.pdbx_description
1 polymer ?
#
loop_
_entity_poly.entity_id
_entity_poly.type
_entity_poly.pdbx_seq_one_letter_code
_entity_poly.pdbx_strand_id
1 'polypeptide(L)'
;MFSRLLIPNVKHKIDTVLDQVGSRMIAGLLCLALSVMLTGCSLSRSGYLSQVAERPSKAMVVDVPFFAQKELQCGPAALAMVLNWSGVDLQPSDLSAEVYTPGLKGSLQSSLIGSARRHGRVAYTITGIESLMAEISAGHPVIVLVNLGFSWFPQWHYAVVLGYDQGKEEVILHSGLIANQILSSWTFKNIWRRGEDWGLLVLPPDRLPEVAEEDEWLTAVAGLEHVEQWPASAIGYATALERWEESFVAWMGLGNSLYNLHDLDSAAEAFYQATLLQPENGMPFNNWAHVLAEQGKRQEALTAAQRAVDLGGPFHDTFVQTLEEIKRITTD
;
A
#
# COMPACT_ATOMS: atom_id res chain seq x y z
N MET A 1 27.31 -96.22 -28.10
CA MET A 1 25.96 -96.49 -27.63
C MET A 1 25.87 -96.02 -26.20
N PHE A 2 25.53 -94.78 -25.96
CA PHE A 2 25.14 -94.05 -24.73
C PHE A 2 25.13 -92.56 -24.97
N SER A 3 24.04 -92.03 -25.29
CA SER A 3 23.78 -90.63 -25.03
C SER A 3 22.41 -90.22 -25.55
N ARG A 4 21.47 -89.91 -24.66
CA ARG A 4 20.34 -88.99 -24.84
C ARG A 4 19.21 -89.42 -23.93
N LEU A 5 19.26 -88.96 -22.74
CA LEU A 5 18.10 -88.82 -21.89
C LEU A 5 18.49 -87.98 -20.64
N LEU A 6 18.04 -86.76 -20.56
CA LEU A 6 17.81 -85.96 -19.34
C LEU A 6 17.98 -84.46 -19.46
N ILE A 7 17.60 -83.82 -20.60
CA ILE A 7 17.69 -82.37 -20.65
C ILE A 7 16.37 -81.59 -20.77
N PRO A 8 15.19 -82.12 -21.13
CA PRO A 8 13.99 -81.34 -21.27
C PRO A 8 13.39 -80.84 -19.94
N ASN A 9 13.52 -81.61 -18.84
CA ASN A 9 12.83 -81.29 -17.58
C ASN A 9 13.51 -80.21 -16.73
N VAL A 10 14.81 -80.01 -16.89
CA VAL A 10 15.53 -78.95 -16.11
C VAL A 10 15.32 -77.59 -16.71
N LYS A 11 15.29 -77.46 -18.03
CA LYS A 11 15.05 -76.19 -18.70
C LYS A 11 13.66 -75.64 -18.43
N HIS A 12 12.63 -76.48 -18.46
CA HIS A 12 11.25 -76.10 -18.19
C HIS A 12 11.04 -75.68 -16.72
N LYS A 13 11.76 -76.28 -15.72
CA LYS A 13 11.75 -75.84 -14.34
C LYS A 13 12.47 -74.49 -14.11
N ILE A 14 13.55 -74.25 -14.84
CA ILE A 14 14.28 -72.99 -14.73
C ILE A 14 13.47 -71.84 -15.37
N ASP A 15 12.85 -72.05 -16.51
CA ASP A 15 11.99 -71.06 -17.17
C ASP A 15 10.74 -70.71 -16.30
N THR A 16 10.12 -71.70 -15.62
CA THR A 16 8.99 -71.46 -14.74
C THR A 16 9.38 -70.70 -13.46
N VAL A 17 10.59 -70.93 -12.91
CA VAL A 17 11.11 -70.22 -11.75
C VAL A 17 11.49 -68.79 -12.11
N LEU A 18 12.08 -68.55 -13.26
CA LEU A 18 12.43 -67.20 -13.76
C LEU A 18 11.17 -66.38 -14.05
N ASP A 19 10.12 -66.98 -14.62
CA ASP A 19 8.83 -66.28 -14.84
C ASP A 19 8.13 -65.93 -13.52
N GLN A 20 8.17 -66.85 -12.52
CA GLN A 20 7.60 -66.59 -11.18
C GLN A 20 8.40 -65.51 -10.40
N VAL A 21 9.72 -65.46 -10.54
CA VAL A 21 10.55 -64.42 -9.91
C VAL A 21 10.37 -63.10 -10.62
N GLY A 22 10.31 -63.10 -11.96
CA GLY A 22 10.04 -61.90 -12.74
C GLY A 22 8.68 -61.27 -12.45
N SER A 23 7.63 -62.11 -12.38
CA SER A 23 6.27 -61.61 -12.08
C SER A 23 6.13 -61.05 -10.65
N ARG A 24 6.82 -61.67 -9.68
CA ARG A 24 6.84 -61.17 -8.25
C ARG A 24 7.64 -59.89 -8.10
N MET A 25 8.73 -59.73 -8.82
CA MET A 25 9.50 -58.46 -8.85
C MET A 25 8.73 -57.34 -9.53
N ILE A 26 8.03 -57.60 -10.62
CA ILE A 26 7.18 -56.60 -11.31
C ILE A 26 5.99 -56.23 -10.41
N ALA A 27 5.34 -57.17 -9.75
CA ALA A 27 4.26 -56.89 -8.81
C ALA A 27 4.76 -56.09 -7.57
N GLY A 28 5.95 -56.42 -7.07
CA GLY A 28 6.58 -55.66 -5.99
C GLY A 28 6.94 -54.23 -6.37
N LEU A 29 7.48 -54.02 -7.57
CA LEU A 29 7.78 -52.67 -8.10
C LEU A 29 6.51 -51.87 -8.38
N LEU A 30 5.44 -52.47 -8.87
CA LEU A 30 4.14 -51.83 -9.06
C LEU A 30 3.49 -51.44 -7.74
N CYS A 31 3.56 -52.31 -6.71
CA CYS A 31 3.08 -51.97 -5.37
C CYS A 31 3.91 -50.85 -4.72
N LEU A 32 5.22 -50.81 -4.90
CA LEU A 32 6.09 -49.75 -4.41
C LEU A 32 5.81 -48.42 -5.13
N ALA A 33 5.62 -48.47 -6.44
CA ALA A 33 5.25 -47.26 -7.23
C ALA A 33 3.84 -46.75 -6.82
N LEU A 34 2.89 -47.63 -6.57
CA LEU A 34 1.54 -47.25 -6.11
C LEU A 34 1.55 -46.68 -4.68
N SER A 35 2.37 -47.23 -3.79
CA SER A 35 2.53 -46.68 -2.44
C SER A 35 3.24 -45.33 -2.41
N VAL A 36 4.21 -45.08 -3.29
CA VAL A 36 4.84 -43.75 -3.46
C VAL A 36 3.86 -42.73 -4.06
N MET A 37 2.96 -43.16 -4.96
CA MET A 37 1.90 -42.32 -5.48
C MET A 37 0.83 -41.97 -4.43
N LEU A 38 0.54 -42.88 -3.48
CA LEU A 38 -0.44 -42.63 -2.44
C LEU A 38 0.11 -41.81 -1.26
N THR A 39 1.41 -41.84 -1.00
CA THR A 39 2.05 -40.96 0.01
C THR A 39 2.38 -39.57 -0.49
N GLY A 40 2.32 -39.33 -1.82
CA GLY A 40 2.51 -38.03 -2.43
C GLY A 40 1.34 -37.03 -2.29
N CYS A 41 0.19 -37.43 -1.75
CA CYS A 41 -1.02 -36.61 -1.65
C CYS A 41 -1.17 -35.81 -0.36
N SER A 42 -0.17 -35.73 0.51
CA SER A 42 -0.22 -34.87 1.70
C SER A 42 0.87 -33.79 1.75
N LEU A 43 1.37 -33.32 0.61
CA LEU A 43 1.91 -31.98 0.56
C LEU A 43 0.70 -31.05 0.71
N SER A 44 0.43 -30.60 1.94
CA SER A 44 -0.43 -29.46 2.18
C SER A 44 0.08 -28.36 1.27
N ARG A 45 -0.61 -28.13 0.17
CA ARG A 45 -0.42 -26.92 -0.63
C ARG A 45 -0.83 -25.81 0.31
N SER A 46 0.13 -25.21 1.03
CA SER A 46 -0.17 -23.99 1.76
C SER A 46 -0.74 -23.03 0.73
N GLY A 47 -1.97 -22.60 0.94
CA GLY A 47 -2.65 -21.69 0.05
C GLY A 47 -1.94 -20.35 0.05
N TYR A 48 -2.28 -19.50 -0.89
CA TYR A 48 -1.66 -18.16 -0.99
C TYR A 48 -1.94 -17.28 0.23
N LEU A 49 -3.16 -17.33 0.75
CA LEU A 49 -3.55 -16.57 1.95
C LEU A 49 -3.05 -17.22 3.24
N SER A 50 -3.05 -18.55 3.31
CA SER A 50 -2.61 -19.29 4.49
C SER A 50 -1.09 -19.21 4.75
N GLN A 51 -0.32 -18.61 3.85
CA GLN A 51 1.09 -18.30 4.07
C GLN A 51 1.30 -17.10 4.99
N VAL A 52 0.29 -16.21 5.10
CA VAL A 52 0.34 -15.04 5.96
C VAL A 52 0.03 -15.45 7.39
N ALA A 53 1.03 -15.40 8.27
CA ALA A 53 0.90 -15.71 9.68
C ALA A 53 0.25 -14.56 10.47
N GLU A 54 -0.25 -14.86 11.67
CA GLU A 54 -0.66 -13.90 12.71
C GLU A 54 -1.78 -12.93 12.32
N ARG A 55 -2.62 -13.28 11.34
CA ARG A 55 -3.81 -12.49 10.97
C ARG A 55 -5.10 -13.26 11.26
N PRO A 56 -6.23 -12.58 11.46
CA PRO A 56 -7.52 -13.25 11.53
C PRO A 56 -7.73 -14.13 10.31
N SER A 57 -8.26 -15.34 10.51
CA SER A 57 -8.51 -16.28 9.39
C SER A 57 -9.53 -15.75 8.38
N LYS A 58 -10.28 -14.71 8.76
CA LYS A 58 -11.29 -14.05 7.93
C LYS A 58 -11.43 -12.59 8.34
N ALA A 59 -11.51 -11.70 7.36
CA ALA A 59 -11.84 -10.30 7.58
C ALA A 59 -12.73 -9.78 6.45
N MET A 60 -13.55 -8.76 6.76
CA MET A 60 -14.43 -8.10 5.80
C MET A 60 -14.62 -6.65 6.19
N VAL A 61 -14.32 -5.75 5.27
CA VAL A 61 -14.64 -4.33 5.36
C VAL A 61 -16.10 -4.14 4.99
N VAL A 62 -16.83 -3.44 5.82
CA VAL A 62 -18.26 -3.14 5.62
C VAL A 62 -18.47 -1.71 5.14
N ASP A 63 -19.68 -1.41 4.71
CA ASP A 63 -20.13 -0.06 4.34
C ASP A 63 -19.36 0.58 3.15
N VAL A 64 -18.69 -0.23 2.32
CA VAL A 64 -18.14 0.23 1.04
C VAL A 64 -19.25 0.17 -0.01
N PRO A 65 -19.71 1.32 -0.54
CA PRO A 65 -20.76 1.32 -1.54
C PRO A 65 -20.29 0.67 -2.83
N PHE A 66 -21.20 0.06 -3.56
CA PHE A 66 -20.89 -0.49 -4.88
C PHE A 66 -21.38 0.42 -5.99
N PHE A 67 -20.47 0.82 -6.87
CA PHE A 67 -20.76 1.51 -8.12
C PHE A 67 -20.45 0.60 -9.30
N ALA A 68 -21.47 0.16 -10.00
CA ALA A 68 -21.31 -0.67 -11.20
C ALA A 68 -20.46 0.09 -12.24
N GLN A 69 -19.39 -0.55 -12.71
CA GLN A 69 -18.42 0.10 -13.60
C GLN A 69 -18.93 0.07 -15.05
N LYS A 70 -19.12 1.24 -15.62
CA LYS A 70 -19.33 1.37 -17.08
C LYS A 70 -18.01 1.08 -17.80
N GLU A 71 -18.10 0.83 -19.10
CA GLU A 71 -16.91 0.60 -19.93
C GLU A 71 -15.89 1.74 -19.76
N LEU A 72 -14.62 1.39 -19.56
CA LEU A 72 -13.48 2.30 -19.37
C LEU A 72 -13.52 3.19 -18.08
N GLN A 73 -14.46 2.96 -17.17
CA GLN A 73 -14.64 3.75 -15.96
C GLN A 73 -14.29 3.01 -14.66
N CYS A 74 -13.45 1.98 -14.74
CA CYS A 74 -13.04 1.24 -13.55
C CYS A 74 -12.30 2.11 -12.53
N GLY A 75 -11.42 3.03 -12.96
CA GLY A 75 -10.70 3.95 -12.08
C GLY A 75 -11.61 4.89 -11.30
N PRO A 76 -12.44 5.72 -11.97
CA PRO A 76 -13.40 6.59 -11.30
C PRO A 76 -14.34 5.84 -10.35
N ALA A 77 -14.85 4.66 -10.76
CA ALA A 77 -15.78 3.89 -9.92
C ALA A 77 -15.06 3.31 -8.68
N ALA A 78 -13.88 2.72 -8.85
CA ALA A 78 -13.10 2.20 -7.71
C ALA A 78 -12.74 3.31 -6.72
N LEU A 79 -12.31 4.48 -7.22
CA LEU A 79 -11.99 5.62 -6.38
C LEU A 79 -13.23 6.16 -5.65
N ALA A 80 -14.37 6.28 -6.34
CA ALA A 80 -15.63 6.72 -5.72
C ALA A 80 -16.06 5.79 -4.58
N MET A 81 -15.93 4.46 -4.72
CA MET A 81 -16.26 3.50 -3.67
C MET A 81 -15.48 3.77 -2.38
N VAL A 82 -14.16 3.96 -2.49
CA VAL A 82 -13.32 4.17 -1.29
C VAL A 82 -13.39 5.60 -0.76
N LEU A 83 -13.60 6.62 -1.59
CA LEU A 83 -13.87 7.98 -1.15
C LEU A 83 -15.16 8.05 -0.34
N ASN A 84 -16.23 7.42 -0.82
CA ASN A 84 -17.50 7.37 -0.07
C ASN A 84 -17.33 6.61 1.27
N TRP A 85 -16.63 5.49 1.27
CA TRP A 85 -16.31 4.79 2.51
C TRP A 85 -15.52 5.68 3.49
N SER A 86 -14.62 6.51 2.97
CA SER A 86 -13.82 7.45 3.78
C SER A 86 -14.58 8.73 4.18
N GLY A 87 -15.86 8.86 3.84
CA GLY A 87 -16.71 9.98 4.20
C GLY A 87 -16.77 11.14 3.18
N VAL A 88 -16.35 10.91 1.93
CA VAL A 88 -16.49 11.88 0.83
C VAL A 88 -17.55 11.38 -0.15
N ASP A 89 -18.72 11.99 -0.15
CA ASP A 89 -19.86 11.57 -1.00
C ASP A 89 -19.70 12.07 -2.44
N LEU A 90 -19.31 11.18 -3.34
CA LEU A 90 -19.06 11.46 -4.77
C LEU A 90 -19.56 10.33 -5.66
N GLN A 91 -20.08 10.68 -6.82
CA GLN A 91 -20.41 9.72 -7.86
C GLN A 91 -19.20 9.48 -8.78
N PRO A 92 -19.09 8.31 -9.43
CA PRO A 92 -18.03 8.06 -10.41
C PRO A 92 -17.96 9.10 -11.54
N SER A 93 -19.11 9.70 -11.91
CA SER A 93 -19.19 10.77 -12.91
C SER A 93 -18.42 12.03 -12.51
N ASP A 94 -18.39 12.35 -11.22
CA ASP A 94 -17.75 13.55 -10.69
C ASP A 94 -16.22 13.44 -10.79
N LEU A 95 -15.70 12.21 -10.69
CA LEU A 95 -14.28 11.89 -10.77
C LEU A 95 -13.78 11.64 -12.19
N SER A 96 -14.69 11.46 -13.16
CA SER A 96 -14.31 11.04 -14.52
C SER A 96 -13.33 12.01 -15.18
N ALA A 97 -13.53 13.31 -15.03
CA ALA A 97 -12.65 14.34 -15.61
C ALA A 97 -11.26 14.37 -14.95
N GLU A 98 -11.15 13.96 -13.70
CA GLU A 98 -9.92 13.97 -12.94
C GLU A 98 -9.06 12.72 -13.13
N VAL A 99 -9.73 11.58 -13.33
CA VAL A 99 -9.09 10.25 -13.25
C VAL A 99 -8.96 9.58 -14.60
N TYR A 100 -9.92 9.80 -15.52
CA TYR A 100 -9.90 9.16 -16.83
C TYR A 100 -8.98 9.87 -17.81
N THR A 101 -8.12 9.11 -18.48
CA THR A 101 -7.19 9.59 -19.51
C THR A 101 -7.64 9.11 -20.89
N PRO A 102 -8.28 9.96 -21.72
CA PRO A 102 -8.87 9.54 -23.01
C PRO A 102 -7.90 8.84 -23.95
N GLY A 103 -6.66 9.35 -24.05
CA GLY A 103 -5.61 8.79 -24.92
C GLY A 103 -5.19 7.37 -24.55
N LEU A 104 -5.34 6.98 -23.28
CA LEU A 104 -5.03 5.65 -22.77
C LEU A 104 -6.26 4.76 -22.67
N LYS A 105 -7.45 5.29 -22.87
CA LYS A 105 -8.74 4.62 -22.67
C LYS A 105 -8.84 3.96 -21.29
N GLY A 106 -8.36 4.66 -20.25
CA GLY A 106 -8.27 4.15 -18.88
C GLY A 106 -7.79 5.21 -17.92
N SER A 107 -7.37 4.79 -16.75
CA SER A 107 -6.88 5.66 -15.66
C SER A 107 -5.48 5.25 -15.25
N LEU A 108 -4.63 6.23 -14.98
CA LEU A 108 -3.31 6.00 -14.40
C LEU A 108 -3.42 5.93 -12.88
N GLN A 109 -2.54 5.16 -12.23
CA GLN A 109 -2.41 5.12 -10.77
C GLN A 109 -2.16 6.53 -10.18
N SER A 110 -1.31 7.32 -10.82
CA SER A 110 -1.03 8.71 -10.42
C SER A 110 -2.27 9.61 -10.49
N SER A 111 -3.20 9.35 -11.42
CA SER A 111 -4.45 10.10 -11.50
C SER A 111 -5.38 9.78 -10.33
N LEU A 112 -5.47 8.50 -9.90
CA LEU A 112 -6.23 8.11 -8.73
C LEU A 112 -5.65 8.75 -7.46
N ILE A 113 -4.31 8.68 -7.29
CA ILE A 113 -3.58 9.28 -6.18
C ILE A 113 -3.82 10.79 -6.12
N GLY A 114 -3.64 11.49 -7.23
CA GLY A 114 -3.85 12.93 -7.30
C GLY A 114 -5.30 13.35 -7.00
N SER A 115 -6.27 12.59 -7.51
CA SER A 115 -7.69 12.85 -7.22
C SER A 115 -8.03 12.62 -5.74
N ALA A 116 -7.59 11.51 -5.13
CA ALA A 116 -7.77 11.26 -3.70
C ALA A 116 -7.24 12.42 -2.85
N ARG A 117 -6.04 12.94 -3.19
CA ARG A 117 -5.43 14.08 -2.51
C ARG A 117 -6.25 15.36 -2.65
N ARG A 118 -6.76 15.69 -3.85
CA ARG A 118 -7.64 16.86 -4.08
C ARG A 118 -8.91 16.82 -3.24
N HIS A 119 -9.37 15.62 -2.89
CA HIS A 119 -10.51 15.42 -1.99
C HIS A 119 -10.11 15.26 -0.52
N GLY A 120 -8.91 15.72 -0.14
CA GLY A 120 -8.42 15.76 1.25
C GLY A 120 -8.22 14.39 1.86
N ARG A 121 -7.89 13.38 1.06
CA ARG A 121 -7.60 12.01 1.55
C ARG A 121 -6.13 11.67 1.34
N VAL A 122 -5.55 11.03 2.34
CA VAL A 122 -4.19 10.48 2.22
C VAL A 122 -4.25 9.29 1.27
N ALA A 123 -3.43 9.35 0.22
CA ALA A 123 -3.27 8.29 -0.76
C ALA A 123 -1.97 7.53 -0.46
N TYR A 124 -2.10 6.37 0.20
CA TYR A 124 -0.98 5.55 0.64
C TYR A 124 -0.91 4.27 -0.19
N THR A 125 0.25 3.98 -0.78
CA THR A 125 0.44 2.78 -1.61
C THR A 125 1.00 1.64 -0.80
N ILE A 126 0.48 0.44 -1.06
CA ILE A 126 0.96 -0.81 -0.47
C ILE A 126 1.30 -1.81 -1.57
N THR A 127 2.10 -2.80 -1.23
CA THR A 127 2.40 -3.93 -2.12
C THR A 127 2.35 -5.24 -1.34
N GLY A 128 1.95 -6.30 -2.05
CA GLY A 128 2.00 -7.66 -1.52
C GLY A 128 0.82 -8.06 -0.64
N ILE A 129 0.65 -9.37 -0.52
CA ILE A 129 -0.52 -9.97 0.15
C ILE A 129 -0.54 -9.73 1.66
N GLU A 130 0.62 -9.64 2.28
CA GLU A 130 0.75 -9.43 3.73
C GLU A 130 0.20 -8.06 4.12
N SER A 131 0.60 -7.00 3.38
CA SER A 131 0.09 -5.64 3.56
C SER A 131 -1.41 -5.57 3.25
N LEU A 132 -1.86 -6.20 2.16
CA LEU A 132 -3.27 -6.24 1.79
C LEU A 132 -4.13 -6.85 2.91
N MET A 133 -3.73 -8.00 3.43
CA MET A 133 -4.48 -8.67 4.49
C MET A 133 -4.45 -7.89 5.80
N ALA A 134 -3.34 -7.23 6.11
CA ALA A 134 -3.24 -6.34 7.26
C ALA A 134 -4.28 -5.22 7.21
N GLU A 135 -4.32 -4.50 6.09
CA GLU A 135 -5.24 -3.37 5.90
C GLU A 135 -6.71 -3.80 5.90
N ILE A 136 -7.03 -4.92 5.24
CA ILE A 136 -8.39 -5.48 5.28
C ILE A 136 -8.78 -5.89 6.71
N SER A 137 -7.85 -6.46 7.49
CA SER A 137 -8.09 -6.80 8.90
C SER A 137 -8.31 -5.58 9.78
N ALA A 138 -7.64 -4.47 9.46
CA ALA A 138 -7.83 -3.17 10.12
C ALA A 138 -9.11 -2.43 9.67
N GLY A 139 -9.83 -3.00 8.70
CA GLY A 139 -11.08 -2.43 8.19
C GLY A 139 -10.89 -1.44 7.05
N HIS A 140 -9.75 -1.44 6.39
CA HIS A 140 -9.43 -0.53 5.29
C HIS A 140 -9.63 -1.21 3.93
N PRO A 141 -10.52 -0.72 3.05
CA PRO A 141 -10.66 -1.24 1.69
C PRO A 141 -9.47 -0.82 0.83
N VAL A 142 -9.06 -1.69 -0.09
CA VAL A 142 -7.88 -1.45 -0.92
C VAL A 142 -8.26 -1.44 -2.39
N ILE A 143 -7.96 -0.35 -3.11
CA ILE A 143 -8.00 -0.35 -4.58
C ILE A 143 -6.79 -1.15 -5.07
N VAL A 144 -7.03 -2.11 -5.95
CA VAL A 144 -5.96 -2.91 -6.58
C VAL A 144 -5.98 -2.75 -8.08
N LEU A 145 -4.80 -2.75 -8.71
CA LEU A 145 -4.66 -2.83 -10.15
C LEU A 145 -4.43 -4.28 -10.55
N VAL A 146 -5.31 -4.83 -11.36
CA VAL A 146 -5.21 -6.21 -11.84
C VAL A 146 -5.13 -6.25 -13.36
N ASN A 147 -4.51 -7.29 -13.90
CA ASN A 147 -4.52 -7.55 -15.32
C ASN A 147 -5.36 -8.80 -15.59
N LEU A 148 -6.57 -8.60 -16.12
CA LEU A 148 -7.51 -9.67 -16.47
C LEU A 148 -7.15 -10.41 -17.75
N GLY A 149 -6.24 -9.84 -18.56
CA GLY A 149 -5.75 -10.42 -19.81
C GLY A 149 -4.47 -11.23 -19.63
N PHE A 150 -3.74 -11.38 -20.71
CA PHE A 150 -2.42 -12.02 -20.74
C PHE A 150 -1.30 -10.98 -20.65
N SER A 151 -0.09 -11.39 -20.30
CA SER A 151 1.06 -10.47 -20.23
C SER A 151 1.36 -9.78 -21.57
N TRP A 152 1.11 -10.46 -22.70
CA TRP A 152 1.29 -9.94 -24.06
C TRP A 152 0.06 -9.22 -24.64
N PHE A 153 -1.11 -9.33 -23.97
CA PHE A 153 -2.34 -8.60 -24.31
C PHE A 153 -3.05 -8.20 -23.00
N PRO A 154 -2.56 -7.15 -22.29
CA PRO A 154 -3.06 -6.78 -20.99
C PRO A 154 -4.46 -6.14 -21.06
N GLN A 155 -5.28 -6.48 -20.09
CA GLN A 155 -6.57 -5.84 -19.81
C GLN A 155 -6.54 -5.31 -18.39
N TRP A 156 -6.07 -4.08 -18.24
CA TRP A 156 -5.94 -3.42 -16.96
C TRP A 156 -7.30 -3.09 -16.37
N HIS A 157 -7.45 -3.34 -15.09
CA HIS A 157 -8.70 -3.15 -14.38
C HIS A 157 -8.46 -2.79 -12.92
N TYR A 158 -9.21 -1.80 -12.42
CA TYR A 158 -9.23 -1.46 -11.00
C TYR A 158 -10.40 -2.16 -10.32
N ALA A 159 -10.12 -2.79 -9.19
CA ALA A 159 -11.11 -3.39 -8.30
C ALA A 159 -10.86 -2.91 -6.86
N VAL A 160 -11.85 -3.09 -5.99
CA VAL A 160 -11.72 -2.76 -4.56
C VAL A 160 -11.81 -4.03 -3.74
N VAL A 161 -10.72 -4.42 -3.09
CA VAL A 161 -10.71 -5.57 -2.18
C VAL A 161 -11.34 -5.16 -0.88
N LEU A 162 -12.26 -6.00 -0.41
CA LEU A 162 -13.07 -5.79 0.79
C LEU A 162 -12.82 -6.83 1.86
N GLY A 163 -12.41 -8.05 1.48
CA GLY A 163 -12.32 -9.13 2.43
C GLY A 163 -11.53 -10.32 1.92
N TYR A 164 -11.28 -11.22 2.84
CA TYR A 164 -10.67 -12.53 2.57
C TYR A 164 -11.18 -13.60 3.54
N ASP A 165 -11.08 -14.86 3.13
CA ASP A 165 -11.29 -16.04 3.95
C ASP A 165 -10.13 -17.03 3.69
N GLN A 166 -9.19 -17.13 4.65
CA GLN A 166 -8.03 -18.02 4.55
C GLN A 166 -8.43 -19.50 4.51
N GLY A 167 -9.45 -19.88 5.27
CA GLY A 167 -9.90 -21.27 5.34
C GLY A 167 -10.47 -21.78 4.02
N LYS A 168 -11.03 -20.87 3.22
CA LYS A 168 -11.57 -21.17 1.89
C LYS A 168 -10.63 -20.76 0.76
N GLU A 169 -9.54 -20.07 1.06
CA GLU A 169 -8.65 -19.47 0.06
C GLU A 169 -9.41 -18.54 -0.91
N GLU A 170 -10.22 -17.64 -0.36
CA GLU A 170 -11.07 -16.70 -1.10
C GLU A 170 -10.70 -15.25 -0.81
N VAL A 171 -10.78 -14.40 -1.85
CA VAL A 171 -10.69 -12.94 -1.76
C VAL A 171 -12.02 -12.36 -2.24
N ILE A 172 -12.54 -11.37 -1.52
CA ILE A 172 -13.83 -10.72 -1.78
C ILE A 172 -13.56 -9.30 -2.25
N LEU A 173 -14.12 -8.93 -3.38
CA LEU A 173 -13.87 -7.63 -3.98
C LEU A 173 -15.09 -7.07 -4.74
N HIS A 174 -15.16 -5.76 -4.89
CA HIS A 174 -16.02 -5.09 -5.87
C HIS A 174 -15.27 -4.98 -7.19
N SER A 175 -15.85 -5.52 -8.28
CA SER A 175 -15.19 -5.56 -9.58
C SER A 175 -16.18 -5.54 -10.73
N GLY A 176 -15.99 -4.65 -11.67
CA GLY A 176 -16.83 -4.57 -12.87
C GLY A 176 -18.29 -4.31 -12.53
N LEU A 177 -19.13 -5.27 -12.90
CA LEU A 177 -20.58 -5.23 -12.64
C LEU A 177 -20.99 -6.07 -11.42
N ILE A 178 -20.04 -6.62 -10.67
CA ILE A 178 -20.30 -7.59 -9.62
C ILE A 178 -19.87 -7.02 -8.26
N ALA A 179 -20.87 -6.82 -7.39
CA ALA A 179 -20.64 -6.54 -5.99
C ALA A 179 -20.25 -7.81 -5.24
N ASN A 180 -19.29 -7.70 -4.29
CA ASN A 180 -18.84 -8.82 -3.46
C ASN A 180 -18.46 -10.07 -4.27
N GLN A 181 -17.80 -9.86 -5.41
CA GLN A 181 -17.27 -10.95 -6.22
C GLN A 181 -16.27 -11.77 -5.40
N ILE A 182 -16.45 -13.08 -5.40
CA ILE A 182 -15.53 -14.01 -4.75
C ILE A 182 -14.58 -14.59 -5.79
N LEU A 183 -13.30 -14.45 -5.58
CA LEU A 183 -12.25 -15.09 -6.36
C LEU A 183 -11.45 -16.06 -5.50
N SER A 184 -11.00 -17.18 -6.10
CA SER A 184 -10.00 -17.99 -5.41
C SER A 184 -8.70 -17.18 -5.24
N SER A 185 -8.01 -17.37 -4.13
CA SER A 185 -6.74 -16.71 -3.84
C SER A 185 -5.70 -16.93 -4.94
N TRP A 186 -5.70 -18.11 -5.57
CA TRP A 186 -4.84 -18.41 -6.71
C TRP A 186 -5.16 -17.54 -7.94
N THR A 187 -6.45 -17.37 -8.27
CA THR A 187 -6.87 -16.50 -9.37
C THR A 187 -6.49 -15.06 -9.09
N PHE A 188 -6.83 -14.56 -7.88
CA PHE A 188 -6.51 -13.20 -7.46
C PHE A 188 -5.00 -12.95 -7.54
N LYS A 189 -4.18 -13.82 -6.96
CA LYS A 189 -2.71 -13.72 -7.02
C LYS A 189 -2.20 -13.55 -8.46
N ASN A 190 -2.70 -14.38 -9.38
CA ASN A 190 -2.19 -14.37 -10.75
C ASN A 190 -2.56 -13.11 -11.53
N ILE A 191 -3.75 -12.55 -11.31
CA ILE A 191 -4.17 -11.30 -11.98
C ILE A 191 -3.56 -10.07 -11.31
N TRP A 192 -3.39 -10.08 -9.97
CA TRP A 192 -2.85 -8.96 -9.21
C TRP A 192 -1.33 -8.83 -9.37
N ARG A 193 -0.60 -9.94 -9.33
CA ARG A 193 0.85 -9.97 -9.56
C ARG A 193 1.26 -9.38 -10.91
N ARG A 194 0.41 -9.48 -11.93
CA ARG A 194 0.65 -8.82 -13.22
C ARG A 194 0.50 -7.29 -13.14
N GLY A 195 -0.11 -6.79 -12.10
CA GLY A 195 -0.20 -5.38 -11.71
C GLY A 195 0.83 -5.02 -10.62
N GLU A 196 1.92 -5.79 -10.50
CA GLU A 196 3.01 -5.59 -9.56
C GLU A 196 2.58 -5.66 -8.09
N ASP A 197 1.52 -6.41 -7.80
CA ASP A 197 0.90 -6.52 -6.47
C ASP A 197 0.57 -5.14 -5.86
N TRP A 198 0.27 -4.15 -6.72
CA TRP A 198 0.00 -2.78 -6.33
C TRP A 198 -1.38 -2.61 -5.69
N GLY A 199 -1.42 -1.91 -4.56
CA GLY A 199 -2.63 -1.49 -3.88
C GLY A 199 -2.57 -0.03 -3.46
N LEU A 200 -3.75 0.61 -3.38
CA LEU A 200 -3.91 2.00 -2.93
C LEU A 200 -4.94 2.07 -1.80
N LEU A 201 -4.52 2.60 -0.69
CA LEU A 201 -5.38 3.04 0.41
C LEU A 201 -5.74 4.51 0.20
N VAL A 202 -7.00 4.84 0.46
CA VAL A 202 -7.51 6.21 0.44
C VAL A 202 -8.17 6.47 1.79
N LEU A 203 -7.40 7.05 2.71
CA LEU A 203 -7.77 7.17 4.12
C LEU A 203 -8.06 8.61 4.53
N PRO A 204 -8.94 8.83 5.51
CA PRO A 204 -8.97 10.10 6.23
C PRO A 204 -7.58 10.41 6.81
N PRO A 205 -7.19 11.70 6.91
CA PRO A 205 -5.84 12.06 7.36
C PRO A 205 -5.56 11.77 8.85
N ASP A 206 -6.60 11.52 9.63
CA ASP A 206 -6.56 11.11 11.04
C ASP A 206 -6.46 9.59 11.24
N ARG A 207 -6.17 8.84 10.18
CA ARG A 207 -6.12 7.37 10.23
C ARG A 207 -4.88 6.82 9.55
N LEU A 208 -3.96 6.28 10.35
CA LEU A 208 -2.77 5.57 9.84
C LEU A 208 -3.15 4.23 9.22
N PRO A 209 -2.47 3.82 8.13
CA PRO A 209 -2.46 2.42 7.71
C PRO A 209 -1.97 1.50 8.83
N GLU A 210 -2.44 0.26 8.86
CA GLU A 210 -1.93 -0.78 9.77
C GLU A 210 -0.43 -1.05 9.51
N VAL A 211 -0.04 -0.99 8.24
CA VAL A 211 1.34 -1.20 7.79
C VAL A 211 2.11 0.12 7.60
N ALA A 212 1.69 1.20 8.29
CA ALA A 212 2.32 2.51 8.11
C ALA A 212 3.79 2.50 8.54
N GLU A 213 4.65 2.92 7.62
CA GLU A 213 6.02 3.31 7.86
C GLU A 213 6.12 4.84 7.82
N GLU A 214 7.04 5.42 8.62
CA GLU A 214 7.12 6.87 8.80
C GLU A 214 7.33 7.62 7.48
N ASP A 215 8.37 7.25 6.74
CA ASP A 215 8.76 7.96 5.51
C ASP A 215 7.67 7.88 4.43
N GLU A 216 7.02 6.73 4.28
CA GLU A 216 5.93 6.53 3.33
C GLU A 216 4.68 7.32 3.72
N TRP A 217 4.34 7.36 5.01
CA TRP A 217 3.21 8.16 5.49
C TRP A 217 3.47 9.65 5.27
N LEU A 218 4.63 10.15 5.68
CA LEU A 218 5.00 11.56 5.52
C LEU A 218 5.03 11.98 4.04
N THR A 219 5.52 11.11 3.16
CA THR A 219 5.46 11.31 1.71
C THR A 219 4.02 11.38 1.19
N ALA A 220 3.14 10.54 1.70
CA ALA A 220 1.73 10.55 1.32
C ALA A 220 1.03 11.83 1.79
N VAL A 221 1.31 12.29 3.03
CA VAL A 221 0.78 13.53 3.61
C VAL A 221 1.34 14.77 2.90
N ALA A 222 2.64 14.83 2.60
CA ALA A 222 3.23 15.91 1.81
C ALA A 222 2.57 16.06 0.44
N GLY A 223 2.03 14.96 -0.11
CA GLY A 223 1.23 15.01 -1.31
C GLY A 223 -0.08 15.80 -1.18
N LEU A 224 -0.60 16.03 0.03
CA LEU A 224 -1.74 16.91 0.28
C LEU A 224 -1.32 18.39 0.21
N GLU A 225 -0.14 18.74 0.68
CA GLU A 225 0.42 20.09 0.54
C GLU A 225 0.54 20.51 -0.92
N HIS A 226 1.00 19.60 -1.79
CA HIS A 226 1.13 19.86 -3.23
C HIS A 226 -0.18 20.23 -3.94
N VAL A 227 -1.30 19.90 -3.33
CA VAL A 227 -2.65 20.22 -3.83
C VAL A 227 -3.39 21.17 -2.89
N GLU A 228 -2.65 21.85 -2.01
CA GLU A 228 -3.11 22.90 -1.08
C GLU A 228 -4.23 22.45 -0.13
N GLN A 229 -4.27 21.15 0.20
CA GLN A 229 -5.18 20.57 1.19
C GLN A 229 -4.61 20.74 2.61
N TRP A 230 -4.37 22.00 3.00
CA TRP A 230 -3.72 22.37 4.25
C TRP A 230 -4.41 21.79 5.52
N PRO A 231 -5.76 21.79 5.62
CA PRO A 231 -6.41 21.17 6.78
C PRO A 231 -6.12 19.66 6.88
N ALA A 232 -6.14 18.98 5.75
CA ALA A 232 -5.89 17.54 5.70
C ALA A 232 -4.41 17.21 5.96
N SER A 233 -3.48 18.01 5.43
CA SER A 233 -2.05 17.81 5.71
C SER A 233 -1.70 18.08 7.17
N ALA A 234 -2.26 19.13 7.79
CA ALA A 234 -2.05 19.41 9.20
C ALA A 234 -2.50 18.23 10.08
N ILE A 235 -3.70 17.68 9.81
CA ILE A 235 -4.20 16.49 10.52
C ILE A 235 -3.27 15.30 10.28
N GLY A 236 -2.85 15.05 9.03
CA GLY A 236 -1.98 13.92 8.69
C GLY A 236 -0.62 13.96 9.37
N TYR A 237 -0.01 15.15 9.51
CA TYR A 237 1.23 15.32 10.27
C TYR A 237 1.01 15.19 11.79
N ALA A 238 -0.08 15.73 12.31
CA ALA A 238 -0.42 15.54 13.71
C ALA A 238 -0.63 14.05 14.04
N THR A 239 -1.32 13.32 13.17
CA THR A 239 -1.49 11.86 13.29
C THR A 239 -0.16 11.11 13.23
N ALA A 240 0.80 11.57 12.41
CA ALA A 240 2.16 11.02 12.40
C ALA A 240 2.84 11.19 13.76
N LEU A 241 2.71 12.36 14.38
CA LEU A 241 3.33 12.68 15.67
C LEU A 241 2.76 11.89 16.85
N GLU A 242 1.54 11.36 16.75
CA GLU A 242 0.98 10.45 17.76
C GLU A 242 1.78 9.11 17.82
N ARG A 243 2.39 8.70 16.70
CA ARG A 243 3.17 7.46 16.60
C ARG A 243 4.68 7.69 16.59
N TRP A 244 5.12 8.78 15.97
CA TRP A 244 6.53 9.16 15.79
C TRP A 244 6.76 10.57 16.35
N GLU A 245 6.71 10.70 17.67
CA GLU A 245 6.78 11.97 18.41
C GLU A 245 8.04 12.81 18.09
N GLU A 246 9.16 12.14 17.79
CA GLU A 246 10.45 12.75 17.47
C GLU A 246 10.67 12.96 15.96
N SER A 247 9.62 12.88 15.15
CA SER A 247 9.70 13.11 13.71
C SER A 247 9.91 14.58 13.38
N PHE A 248 11.15 14.94 13.05
CA PHE A 248 11.50 16.29 12.59
C PHE A 248 10.68 16.71 11.36
N VAL A 249 10.53 15.79 10.39
CA VAL A 249 9.78 16.06 9.15
C VAL A 249 8.30 16.32 9.42
N ALA A 250 7.71 15.55 10.35
CA ALA A 250 6.32 15.77 10.75
C ALA A 250 6.10 17.12 11.42
N TRP A 251 6.98 17.51 12.35
CA TRP A 251 6.91 18.84 12.98
C TRP A 251 7.08 19.99 11.98
N MET A 252 8.01 19.86 11.03
CA MET A 252 8.19 20.86 9.97
C MET A 252 6.98 20.96 9.05
N GLY A 253 6.42 19.81 8.64
CA GLY A 253 5.23 19.75 7.78
C GLY A 253 3.98 20.27 8.49
N LEU A 254 3.82 19.94 9.78
CA LEU A 254 2.74 20.49 10.62
C LEU A 254 2.83 22.01 10.72
N GLY A 255 4.04 22.53 11.00
CA GLY A 255 4.28 23.98 11.06
C GLY A 255 3.95 24.67 9.74
N ASN A 256 4.39 24.12 8.61
CA ASN A 256 4.05 24.63 7.28
C ASN A 256 2.55 24.65 7.00
N SER A 257 1.86 23.55 7.32
CA SER A 257 0.43 23.42 7.08
C SER A 257 -0.37 24.41 7.92
N LEU A 258 -0.03 24.54 9.22
CA LEU A 258 -0.68 25.48 10.14
C LEU A 258 -0.41 26.94 9.75
N TYR A 259 0.80 27.25 9.29
CA TYR A 259 1.14 28.55 8.76
C TYR A 259 0.25 28.94 7.57
N ASN A 260 0.08 28.03 6.61
CA ASN A 260 -0.82 28.27 5.48
C ASN A 260 -2.31 28.36 5.87
N LEU A 261 -2.68 27.82 7.01
CA LEU A 261 -4.01 27.99 7.62
C LEU A 261 -4.15 29.28 8.42
N HIS A 262 -3.09 30.10 8.51
CA HIS A 262 -3.00 31.29 9.35
C HIS A 262 -3.18 31.01 10.85
N ASP A 263 -2.96 29.77 11.30
CA ASP A 263 -2.84 29.43 12.73
C ASP A 263 -1.39 29.63 13.18
N LEU A 264 -1.05 30.91 13.36
CA LEU A 264 0.32 31.31 13.68
C LEU A 264 0.78 30.82 15.05
N ASP A 265 -0.12 30.66 16.01
CA ASP A 265 0.25 30.19 17.34
C ASP A 265 0.67 28.71 17.30
N SER A 266 -0.13 27.87 16.68
CA SER A 266 0.19 26.45 16.53
C SER A 266 1.39 26.23 15.58
N ALA A 267 1.52 27.05 14.53
CA ALA A 267 2.68 26.97 13.61
C ALA A 267 3.99 27.32 14.34
N ALA A 268 3.98 28.37 15.17
CA ALA A 268 5.16 28.73 15.98
C ALA A 268 5.58 27.61 16.93
N GLU A 269 4.62 26.95 17.59
CA GLU A 269 4.89 25.81 18.47
C GLU A 269 5.50 24.65 17.68
N ALA A 270 4.92 24.29 16.52
CA ALA A 270 5.42 23.18 15.70
C ALA A 270 6.86 23.43 15.23
N PHE A 271 7.18 24.64 14.73
CA PHE A 271 8.56 24.97 14.34
C PHE A 271 9.50 25.03 15.54
N TYR A 272 9.03 25.47 16.71
CA TYR A 272 9.84 25.42 17.94
C TYR A 272 10.21 23.98 18.30
N GLN A 273 9.27 23.05 18.29
CA GLN A 273 9.54 21.63 18.51
C GLN A 273 10.59 21.09 17.51
N ALA A 274 10.48 21.47 16.25
CA ALA A 274 11.47 21.11 15.23
C ALA A 274 12.89 21.67 15.58
N THR A 275 13.01 22.87 16.18
CA THR A 275 14.31 23.40 16.63
C THR A 275 14.94 22.57 17.75
N LEU A 276 14.10 21.99 18.62
CA LEU A 276 14.57 21.14 19.73
C LEU A 276 15.12 19.80 19.20
N LEU A 277 14.50 19.26 18.17
CA LEU A 277 14.91 17.98 17.56
C LEU A 277 16.20 18.13 16.73
N GLN A 278 16.38 19.25 16.05
CA GLN A 278 17.57 19.53 15.25
C GLN A 278 18.17 20.91 15.55
N PRO A 279 18.82 21.09 16.72
CA PRO A 279 19.30 22.39 17.18
C PRO A 279 20.46 22.97 16.36
N GLU A 280 21.09 22.16 15.50
CA GLU A 280 22.15 22.58 14.57
C GLU A 280 21.64 22.82 13.13
N ASN A 281 20.34 22.71 12.91
CA ASN A 281 19.71 22.98 11.61
C ASN A 281 19.09 24.39 11.61
N GLY A 282 19.54 25.27 10.71
CA GLY A 282 19.03 26.65 10.62
C GLY A 282 17.59 26.76 10.08
N MET A 283 17.10 25.76 9.35
CA MET A 283 15.81 25.83 8.68
C MET A 283 14.61 26.00 9.64
N PRO A 284 14.45 25.18 10.71
CA PRO A 284 13.33 25.36 11.65
C PRO A 284 13.40 26.70 12.38
N PHE A 285 14.62 27.22 12.71
CA PHE A 285 14.77 28.54 13.30
C PHE A 285 14.32 29.67 12.37
N ASN A 286 14.63 29.55 11.07
CA ASN A 286 14.19 30.51 10.05
C ASN A 286 12.67 30.54 9.93
N ASN A 287 12.03 29.38 9.85
CA ASN A 287 10.57 29.29 9.72
C ASN A 287 9.89 29.78 11.02
N TRP A 288 10.43 29.44 12.17
CA TRP A 288 9.95 29.93 13.46
C TRP A 288 10.07 31.46 13.56
N ALA A 289 11.20 32.04 13.12
CA ALA A 289 11.41 33.48 13.10
C ALA A 289 10.37 34.21 12.23
N HIS A 290 10.05 33.63 11.08
CA HIS A 290 9.04 34.17 10.17
C HIS A 290 7.66 34.26 10.86
N VAL A 291 7.23 33.18 11.48
CA VAL A 291 5.94 33.12 12.20
C VAL A 291 5.92 34.10 13.39
N LEU A 292 7.01 34.15 14.19
CA LEU A 292 7.12 35.09 15.32
C LEU A 292 7.03 36.56 14.87
N ALA A 293 7.63 36.87 13.72
CA ALA A 293 7.55 38.21 13.16
C ALA A 293 6.12 38.58 12.77
N GLU A 294 5.36 37.68 12.17
CA GLU A 294 3.95 37.88 11.82
C GLU A 294 3.06 37.98 13.07
N GLN A 295 3.42 37.31 14.17
CA GLN A 295 2.77 37.47 15.48
C GLN A 295 3.10 38.80 16.17
N GLY A 296 4.03 39.61 15.62
CA GLY A 296 4.53 40.82 16.27
C GLY A 296 5.50 40.57 17.43
N LYS A 297 5.95 39.33 17.65
CA LYS A 297 6.94 38.94 18.67
C LYS A 297 8.37 39.24 18.20
N ARG A 298 8.62 40.50 17.95
CA ARG A 298 9.82 41.02 17.26
C ARG A 298 11.14 40.52 17.83
N GLN A 299 11.35 40.64 19.14
CA GLN A 299 12.63 40.34 19.77
C GLN A 299 12.94 38.84 19.66
N GLU A 300 11.94 38.01 19.81
CA GLU A 300 12.04 36.56 19.66
C GLU A 300 12.33 36.19 18.19
N ALA A 301 11.64 36.83 17.25
CA ALA A 301 11.85 36.65 15.80
C ALA A 301 13.30 36.99 15.39
N LEU A 302 13.85 38.15 15.85
CA LEU A 302 15.23 38.52 15.58
C LEU A 302 16.24 37.51 16.14
N THR A 303 15.97 37.01 17.37
CA THR A 303 16.84 36.01 18.01
C THR A 303 16.86 34.70 17.25
N ALA A 304 15.70 34.21 16.83
CA ALA A 304 15.56 32.99 16.05
C ALA A 304 16.20 33.13 14.66
N ALA A 305 15.94 34.26 13.95
CA ALA A 305 16.54 34.55 12.65
C ALA A 305 18.07 34.62 12.70
N GLN A 306 18.61 35.30 13.75
CA GLN A 306 20.08 35.36 13.94
C GLN A 306 20.65 33.96 14.19
N ARG A 307 20.00 33.12 14.98
CA ARG A 307 20.41 31.73 15.19
C ARG A 307 20.45 30.93 13.89
N ALA A 308 19.46 31.09 13.01
CA ALA A 308 19.45 30.46 11.70
C ALA A 308 20.66 30.88 10.85
N VAL A 309 20.97 32.19 10.83
CA VAL A 309 22.15 32.72 10.12
C VAL A 309 23.45 32.19 10.68
N ASP A 310 23.60 32.17 12.02
CA ASP A 310 24.81 31.69 12.70
C ASP A 310 25.08 30.19 12.42
N LEU A 311 24.02 29.39 12.28
CA LEU A 311 24.11 27.98 11.92
C LEU A 311 24.50 27.78 10.45
N GLY A 312 24.14 28.70 9.56
CA GLY A 312 24.50 28.62 8.15
C GLY A 312 23.84 27.46 7.41
N GLY A 313 24.56 26.86 6.48
CA GLY A 313 24.09 25.71 5.68
C GLY A 313 23.63 26.09 4.27
N PRO A 314 22.99 25.19 3.54
CA PRO A 314 22.66 25.37 2.12
C PRO A 314 21.65 26.51 1.87
N PHE A 315 20.89 26.93 2.86
CA PHE A 315 19.89 28.00 2.78
C PHE A 315 20.33 29.29 3.48
N HIS A 316 21.64 29.47 3.74
CA HIS A 316 22.16 30.61 4.48
C HIS A 316 21.71 31.95 3.92
N ASP A 317 21.72 32.14 2.58
CA ASP A 317 21.29 33.38 1.95
C ASP A 317 19.80 33.67 2.23
N THR A 318 18.94 32.66 2.25
CA THR A 318 17.54 32.80 2.63
C THR A 318 17.41 33.23 4.10
N PHE A 319 18.22 32.67 5.00
CA PHE A 319 18.21 33.03 6.42
C PHE A 319 18.64 34.50 6.62
N VAL A 320 19.67 34.95 5.89
CA VAL A 320 20.10 36.35 5.91
C VAL A 320 18.97 37.26 5.40
N GLN A 321 18.30 36.88 4.32
CA GLN A 321 17.18 37.66 3.77
C GLN A 321 16.05 37.78 4.81
N THR A 322 15.64 36.68 5.44
CA THR A 322 14.61 36.67 6.51
C THR A 322 15.00 37.62 7.67
N LEU A 323 16.24 37.53 8.14
CA LEU A 323 16.73 38.40 9.21
C LEU A 323 16.66 39.90 8.81
N GLU A 324 17.04 40.25 7.59
CA GLU A 324 16.98 41.64 7.11
C GLU A 324 15.54 42.14 6.90
N GLU A 325 14.62 41.26 6.48
CA GLU A 325 13.20 41.58 6.38
C GLU A 325 12.60 41.87 7.77
N ILE A 326 12.87 41.02 8.77
CA ILE A 326 12.40 41.22 10.13
C ILE A 326 12.97 42.55 10.72
N LYS A 327 14.23 42.90 10.43
CA LYS A 327 14.82 44.19 10.84
C LYS A 327 14.08 45.40 10.24
N ARG A 328 13.64 45.32 8.96
CA ARG A 328 12.97 46.42 8.25
C ARG A 328 11.55 46.69 8.74
N ILE A 329 10.75 45.63 8.98
CA ILE A 329 9.37 45.77 9.52
C ILE A 329 9.35 46.61 10.80
N THR A 330 10.48 46.92 11.35
CA THR A 330 10.69 47.46 12.66
C THR A 330 11.17 48.93 12.67
N THR A 331 11.38 49.52 11.50
CA THR A 331 11.81 50.91 11.35
C THR A 331 10.66 51.83 10.95
N ASP A 332 9.49 51.31 10.64
CA ASP A 332 8.26 52.03 10.38
C ASP A 332 7.29 51.98 11.59
#